data_8f82daa409d7fbad6e7cd4d9bd93dded
#
_entry.id   8f82daa409d7fbad6e7cd4d9bd93dded
#
_cell.length_a   1.000
_cell.length_b   1.000
_cell.length_c   1.000
_cell.angle_alpha   90.00
_cell.angle_beta   90.00
_cell.angle_gamma   90.00
#
_symmetry.space_group_name_H-M   'P 1'
#
loop_
_entity.id
_entity.type
_entity.pdbx_description
1 polymer ?
#
loop_
_entity_poly.entity_id
_entity_poly.type
_entity_poly.pdbx_seq_one_letter_code
_entity_poly.pdbx_strand_id
1 'polypeptide(L)'
;LYKVVKETGRKVMICHVLRYAPFYVAIKQRLLSGEIGDIINIQATEHVSYHHLAVSFVRGKWGNEEKCGAPMLLAKCCHDMDLIMWLKSGVSPKQIASFGSDFQFDPAKKPAGAGKRCLVDCQCEETCLYSAKKHYLDHPDRWAFYVWDCLENIENPTLEDKRKSLMTDNIHGRCVWDCEHTVVDHQSVLMNFADGATA
;
A
#
# COMPACT_ATOMS: atom_id res chain seq x y z
N LEU A 1 15.41 -1.27 -16.88
CA LEU A 1 14.33 -0.80 -17.75
C LEU A 1 14.78 0.36 -18.65
N TYR A 2 15.28 1.50 -18.09
CA TYR A 2 15.69 2.70 -18.85
C TYR A 2 16.72 2.40 -19.96
N LYS A 3 17.74 1.58 -19.66
CA LYS A 3 18.75 1.13 -20.64
C LYS A 3 18.07 0.38 -21.80
N VAL A 4 17.21 -0.59 -21.51
CA VAL A 4 16.49 -1.38 -22.52
C VAL A 4 15.58 -0.50 -23.38
N VAL A 5 14.88 0.45 -22.77
CA VAL A 5 14.04 1.42 -23.50
C VAL A 5 14.87 2.23 -24.51
N LYS A 6 16.04 2.72 -24.10
CA LYS A 6 16.95 3.44 -25.02
C LYS A 6 17.48 2.56 -26.15
N GLU A 7 17.87 1.32 -25.85
CA GLU A 7 18.43 0.37 -26.82
C GLU A 7 17.38 -0.11 -27.84
N THR A 8 16.14 -0.28 -27.40
CA THR A 8 15.06 -0.86 -28.24
C THR A 8 14.16 0.19 -28.90
N GLY A 9 14.23 1.45 -28.49
CA GLY A 9 13.31 2.51 -28.93
C GLY A 9 11.84 2.29 -28.51
N ARG A 10 11.56 1.33 -27.62
CA ARG A 10 10.20 1.05 -27.13
C ARG A 10 9.71 2.14 -26.20
N LYS A 11 8.41 2.40 -26.24
CA LYS A 11 7.77 3.35 -25.34
C LYS A 11 7.37 2.65 -24.04
N VAL A 12 7.72 3.26 -22.91
CA VAL A 12 7.29 2.83 -21.58
C VAL A 12 6.67 4.03 -20.89
N MET A 13 5.51 3.82 -20.30
CA MET A 13 4.79 4.84 -19.54
C MET A 13 4.65 4.39 -18.09
N ILE A 14 5.09 5.25 -17.17
CA ILE A 14 4.82 5.06 -15.73
C ILE A 14 3.49 5.73 -15.42
N CYS A 15 2.54 4.93 -14.96
CA CYS A 15 1.15 5.36 -14.80
C CYS A 15 0.88 5.89 -13.39
N HIS A 16 1.21 7.15 -13.13
CA HIS A 16 0.80 7.88 -11.92
C HIS A 16 -0.62 8.45 -12.12
N VAL A 17 -1.62 7.58 -12.00
CA VAL A 17 -3.01 7.84 -12.39
C VAL A 17 -3.67 9.02 -11.66
N LEU A 18 -3.23 9.36 -10.45
CA LEU A 18 -3.80 10.45 -9.66
C LEU A 18 -3.62 11.82 -10.33
N ARG A 19 -2.61 12.02 -11.15
CA ARG A 19 -2.45 13.25 -11.96
C ARG A 19 -3.63 13.51 -12.91
N TYR A 20 -4.37 12.45 -13.27
CA TYR A 20 -5.51 12.53 -14.21
C TYR A 20 -6.86 12.56 -13.49
N ALA A 21 -6.88 12.42 -12.18
CA ALA A 21 -8.12 12.54 -11.40
C ALA A 21 -8.62 14.00 -11.42
N PRO A 22 -9.89 14.24 -11.73
CA PRO A 22 -10.43 15.60 -11.88
C PRO A 22 -10.14 16.50 -10.69
N PHE A 23 -10.16 15.97 -9.48
CA PHE A 23 -9.83 16.69 -8.25
C PHE A 23 -8.40 17.27 -8.29
N TYR A 24 -7.40 16.43 -8.57
CA TYR A 24 -6.00 16.87 -8.62
C TYR A 24 -5.72 17.77 -9.83
N VAL A 25 -6.37 17.52 -10.95
CA VAL A 25 -6.30 18.40 -12.13
C VAL A 25 -6.81 19.80 -11.77
N ALA A 26 -7.95 19.92 -11.08
CA ALA A 26 -8.50 21.19 -10.65
C ALA A 26 -7.56 21.94 -9.70
N ILE A 27 -6.95 21.24 -8.73
CA ILE A 27 -5.93 21.84 -7.84
C ILE A 27 -4.76 22.39 -8.67
N LYS A 28 -4.23 21.57 -9.58
CA LYS A 28 -3.08 21.99 -10.42
C LYS A 28 -3.39 23.21 -11.28
N GLN A 29 -4.60 23.29 -11.84
CA GLN A 29 -5.04 24.46 -12.62
C GLN A 29 -5.08 25.74 -11.77
N ARG A 30 -5.59 25.67 -10.54
CA ARG A 30 -5.62 26.82 -9.62
C ARG A 30 -4.21 27.25 -9.18
N LEU A 31 -3.31 26.32 -8.97
CA LEU A 31 -1.90 26.62 -8.72
C LEU A 31 -1.25 27.36 -9.91
N LEU A 32 -1.52 26.87 -11.13
CA LEU A 32 -0.98 27.47 -12.35
C LEU A 32 -1.58 28.85 -12.67
N SER A 33 -2.83 29.11 -12.25
CA SER A 33 -3.46 30.44 -12.40
C SER A 33 -2.91 31.48 -11.41
N GLY A 34 -2.12 31.07 -10.42
CA GLY A 34 -1.54 31.97 -9.42
C GLY A 34 -2.51 32.39 -8.31
N GLU A 35 -3.71 31.77 -8.20
CA GLU A 35 -4.73 32.14 -7.20
C GLU A 35 -4.22 32.14 -5.75
N ILE A 36 -3.26 31.29 -5.42
CA ILE A 36 -2.67 31.22 -4.07
C ILE A 36 -1.21 31.69 -4.01
N GLY A 37 -0.64 32.16 -5.14
CA GLY A 37 0.75 32.53 -5.22
C GLY A 37 1.71 31.33 -5.15
N ASP A 38 2.88 31.55 -4.54
CA ASP A 38 3.91 30.51 -4.42
C ASP A 38 3.58 29.50 -3.34
N ILE A 39 3.85 28.22 -3.65
CA ILE A 39 3.74 27.15 -2.67
C ILE A 39 4.95 27.20 -1.72
N ILE A 40 4.70 27.49 -0.45
CA ILE A 40 5.73 27.50 0.60
C ILE A 40 5.74 26.21 1.42
N ASN A 41 4.60 25.50 1.51
CA ASN A 41 4.51 24.22 2.20
C ASN A 41 3.42 23.35 1.57
N ILE A 42 3.65 22.03 1.52
CA ILE A 42 2.66 21.03 1.17
C ILE A 42 2.57 20.03 2.33
N GLN A 43 1.37 19.77 2.83
CA GLN A 43 1.11 18.68 3.75
C GLN A 43 0.23 17.65 3.06
N ALA A 44 0.73 16.43 2.92
CA ALA A 44 0.00 15.30 2.36
C ALA A 44 -0.07 14.17 3.39
N THR A 45 -1.23 13.57 3.53
CA THR A 45 -1.43 12.43 4.43
C THR A 45 -2.15 11.32 3.68
N GLU A 46 -1.55 10.15 3.64
CA GLU A 46 -2.16 8.94 3.09
C GLU A 46 -2.56 8.00 4.22
N HIS A 47 -3.85 7.78 4.37
CA HIS A 47 -4.41 6.81 5.29
C HIS A 47 -4.80 5.53 4.56
N VAL A 48 -3.89 4.56 4.53
CA VAL A 48 -4.22 3.24 3.99
C VAL A 48 -5.20 2.56 4.94
N SER A 49 -6.38 2.17 4.44
CA SER A 49 -7.35 1.47 5.27
C SER A 49 -6.76 0.17 5.84
N TYR A 50 -7.07 -0.15 7.09
CA TYR A 50 -6.49 -1.29 7.81
C TYR A 50 -6.70 -2.64 7.09
N HIS A 51 -7.82 -2.83 6.41
CA HIS A 51 -8.07 -4.04 5.62
C HIS A 51 -7.25 -4.09 4.33
N HIS A 52 -7.00 -2.95 3.67
CA HIS A 52 -6.11 -2.86 2.51
C HIS A 52 -4.66 -3.10 2.93
N LEU A 53 -4.22 -2.50 4.03
CA LEU A 53 -2.89 -2.74 4.59
C LEU A 53 -2.69 -4.23 4.88
N ALA A 54 -3.64 -4.87 5.57
CA ALA A 54 -3.57 -6.27 5.94
C ALA A 54 -3.49 -7.21 4.72
N VAL A 55 -4.28 -6.97 3.67
CA VAL A 55 -4.32 -7.86 2.50
C VAL A 55 -3.11 -7.69 1.58
N SER A 56 -2.63 -6.46 1.40
CA SER A 56 -1.58 -6.16 0.41
C SER A 56 -0.17 -6.10 1.02
N PHE A 57 -0.03 -5.46 2.17
CA PHE A 57 1.25 -5.07 2.75
C PHE A 57 1.66 -5.86 4.00
N VAL A 58 0.77 -6.69 4.54
CA VAL A 58 1.11 -7.60 5.64
C VAL A 58 1.06 -9.05 5.16
N ARG A 59 -0.10 -9.52 4.67
CA ARG A 59 -0.27 -10.89 4.17
C ARG A 59 0.17 -11.09 2.73
N GLY A 60 0.00 -10.06 1.91
CA GLY A 60 0.14 -10.11 0.46
C GLY A 60 1.57 -9.91 -0.05
N LYS A 61 1.68 -9.83 -1.36
CA LYS A 61 2.95 -9.77 -2.10
C LYS A 61 3.84 -8.57 -1.77
N TRP A 62 3.25 -7.47 -1.27
CA TRP A 62 3.97 -6.25 -0.90
C TRP A 62 4.45 -6.24 0.56
N GLY A 63 4.22 -7.33 1.30
CA GLY A 63 4.56 -7.43 2.72
C GLY A 63 6.05 -7.55 3.02
N ASN A 64 6.87 -7.97 2.05
CA ASN A 64 8.30 -8.15 2.24
C ASN A 64 9.09 -7.36 1.19
N GLU A 65 9.84 -6.36 1.63
CA GLU A 65 10.57 -5.43 0.75
C GLU A 65 11.63 -6.11 -0.11
N GLU A 66 12.32 -7.11 0.43
CA GLU A 66 13.34 -7.85 -0.32
C GLU A 66 12.70 -8.70 -1.43
N LYS A 67 11.59 -9.37 -1.12
CA LYS A 67 10.89 -10.25 -2.08
C LYS A 67 10.21 -9.47 -3.20
N CYS A 68 9.59 -8.34 -2.89
CA CYS A 68 8.90 -7.52 -3.89
C CYS A 68 9.77 -6.42 -4.51
N GLY A 69 10.96 -6.17 -3.95
CA GLY A 69 11.89 -5.14 -4.42
C GLY A 69 11.39 -3.70 -4.21
N ALA A 70 10.45 -3.49 -3.27
CA ALA A 70 9.84 -2.19 -3.08
C ALA A 70 9.46 -1.93 -1.61
N PRO A 71 10.02 -0.87 -0.97
CA PRO A 71 9.54 -0.37 0.30
C PRO A 71 8.15 0.28 0.17
N MET A 72 7.49 0.57 1.28
CA MET A 72 6.16 1.18 1.32
C MET A 72 6.09 2.49 0.49
N LEU A 73 7.13 3.33 0.56
CA LEU A 73 7.20 4.56 -0.24
C LEU A 73 7.13 4.31 -1.74
N LEU A 74 7.69 3.21 -2.22
CA LEU A 74 7.63 2.86 -3.65
C LEU A 74 6.36 2.07 -3.99
N ALA A 75 5.98 1.11 -3.15
CA ALA A 75 4.86 0.22 -3.44
C ALA A 75 3.48 0.89 -3.33
N LYS A 76 3.34 1.90 -2.45
CA LYS A 76 2.07 2.61 -2.20
C LYS A 76 2.21 4.12 -2.32
N CYS A 77 3.11 4.74 -1.56
CA CYS A 77 3.20 6.20 -1.47
C CYS A 77 3.94 6.84 -2.66
N CYS A 78 4.31 6.07 -3.69
CA CYS A 78 4.80 6.63 -4.94
C CYS A 78 3.81 7.62 -5.57
N HIS A 79 2.51 7.40 -5.38
CA HIS A 79 1.47 8.32 -5.82
C HIS A 79 1.53 9.65 -5.08
N ASP A 80 1.76 9.62 -3.76
CA ASP A 80 1.83 10.81 -2.91
C ASP A 80 3.09 11.61 -3.23
N MET A 81 4.23 10.93 -3.34
CA MET A 81 5.50 11.53 -3.75
C MET A 81 5.38 12.17 -5.14
N ASP A 82 4.74 11.49 -6.06
CA ASP A 82 4.50 11.98 -7.42
C ASP A 82 3.61 13.22 -7.45
N LEU A 83 2.53 13.24 -6.66
CA LEU A 83 1.66 14.41 -6.54
C LEU A 83 2.39 15.62 -5.96
N ILE A 84 3.16 15.44 -4.90
CA ILE A 84 3.95 16.52 -4.31
C ILE A 84 4.90 17.10 -5.36
N MET A 85 5.65 16.25 -6.06
CA MET A 85 6.57 16.67 -7.12
C MET A 85 5.85 17.33 -8.29
N TRP A 86 4.67 16.84 -8.67
CA TRP A 86 3.90 17.41 -9.76
C TRP A 86 3.26 18.76 -9.39
N LEU A 87 2.74 18.90 -8.18
CA LEU A 87 2.17 20.16 -7.69
C LEU A 87 3.26 21.24 -7.59
N LYS A 88 4.43 20.88 -7.05
CA LYS A 88 5.62 21.74 -6.93
C LYS A 88 6.52 21.72 -8.17
N SER A 89 5.97 21.42 -9.36
CA SER A 89 6.77 21.23 -10.58
C SER A 89 7.69 22.42 -10.90
N GLY A 90 8.88 22.09 -11.41
CA GLY A 90 9.93 23.08 -11.73
C GLY A 90 10.94 23.32 -10.61
N VAL A 91 10.70 22.79 -9.40
CA VAL A 91 11.62 22.92 -8.27
C VAL A 91 12.02 21.55 -7.76
N SER A 92 13.31 21.27 -7.69
CA SER A 92 13.83 19.98 -7.24
C SER A 92 13.95 19.91 -5.71
N PRO A 93 13.69 18.75 -5.09
CA PRO A 93 14.04 18.55 -3.70
C PRO A 93 15.57 18.52 -3.53
N LYS A 94 16.07 19.16 -2.49
CA LYS A 94 17.49 19.17 -2.11
C LYS A 94 17.80 18.15 -1.03
N GLN A 95 16.88 17.97 -0.09
CA GLN A 95 17.05 17.09 1.07
C GLN A 95 15.75 16.36 1.32
N ILE A 96 15.87 15.08 1.67
CA ILE A 96 14.76 14.24 2.06
C ILE A 96 15.19 13.48 3.31
N ALA A 97 14.33 13.47 4.33
CA ALA A 97 14.46 12.64 5.53
C ALA A 97 13.21 11.82 5.71
N SER A 98 13.37 10.58 6.15
CA SER A 98 12.24 9.67 6.36
C SER A 98 12.45 8.82 7.60
N PHE A 99 11.40 8.67 8.39
CA PHE A 99 11.35 7.86 9.59
C PHE A 99 10.08 7.02 9.58
N GLY A 100 10.21 5.74 9.84
CA GLY A 100 9.11 4.81 9.89
C GLY A 100 9.50 3.52 10.59
N SER A 101 8.54 2.75 11.02
CA SER A 101 8.78 1.41 11.59
C SER A 101 7.56 0.51 11.42
N ASP A 102 7.75 -0.77 11.69
CA ASP A 102 6.67 -1.71 11.95
C ASP A 102 6.37 -1.69 13.44
N PHE A 103 5.27 -1.04 13.80
CA PHE A 103 4.84 -0.89 15.18
C PHE A 103 3.68 -1.80 15.52
N GLN A 104 2.67 -1.88 14.64
CA GLN A 104 1.41 -2.57 14.94
C GLN A 104 1.52 -4.08 14.79
N PHE A 105 2.25 -4.55 13.78
CA PHE A 105 2.29 -5.96 13.40
C PHE A 105 3.49 -6.73 14.02
N ASP A 106 4.12 -6.15 15.03
CA ASP A 106 5.14 -6.81 15.83
C ASP A 106 4.56 -8.10 16.47
N PRO A 107 5.19 -9.26 16.29
CA PRO A 107 4.77 -10.52 16.90
C PRO A 107 4.57 -10.46 18.42
N ALA A 108 5.31 -9.59 19.12
CA ALA A 108 5.14 -9.37 20.56
C ALA A 108 3.77 -8.75 20.94
N LYS A 109 3.08 -8.13 19.98
CA LYS A 109 1.74 -7.55 20.16
C LYS A 109 0.61 -8.49 19.76
N LYS A 110 0.92 -9.72 19.38
CA LYS A 110 -0.08 -10.73 19.03
C LYS A 110 -1.05 -10.95 20.20
N PRO A 111 -2.37 -10.81 20.00
CA PRO A 111 -3.35 -11.01 21.06
C PRO A 111 -3.31 -12.43 21.64
N ALA A 112 -3.53 -12.55 22.95
CA ALA A 112 -3.67 -13.85 23.59
C ALA A 112 -4.83 -14.63 22.94
N GLY A 113 -4.62 -15.91 22.63
CA GLY A 113 -5.58 -16.75 21.91
C GLY A 113 -5.60 -16.58 20.40
N ALA A 114 -4.82 -15.66 19.83
CA ALA A 114 -4.66 -15.58 18.39
C ALA A 114 -3.84 -16.78 17.87
N GLY A 115 -4.41 -17.49 16.90
CA GLY A 115 -3.78 -18.64 16.24
C GLY A 115 -2.81 -18.25 15.14
N LYS A 116 -2.33 -19.24 14.38
CA LYS A 116 -1.52 -19.02 13.17
C LYS A 116 -2.39 -18.67 11.96
N ARG A 117 -3.60 -19.19 11.92
CA ARG A 117 -4.57 -18.97 10.83
C ARG A 117 -5.94 -18.61 11.38
N CYS A 118 -6.56 -17.57 10.82
CA CYS A 118 -7.83 -17.03 11.32
C CYS A 118 -8.97 -18.06 11.37
N LEU A 119 -9.06 -18.95 10.38
CA LEU A 119 -10.17 -19.90 10.21
C LEU A 119 -9.87 -21.30 10.79
N VAL A 120 -8.73 -21.50 11.45
CA VAL A 120 -8.30 -22.83 11.91
C VAL A 120 -8.15 -22.89 13.42
N ASP A 121 -7.29 -22.03 13.98
CA ASP A 121 -6.81 -22.12 15.37
C ASP A 121 -6.93 -20.81 16.15
N CYS A 122 -7.59 -19.79 15.61
CA CYS A 122 -7.67 -18.46 16.22
C CYS A 122 -8.94 -18.33 17.08
N GLN A 123 -8.76 -18.08 18.38
CA GLN A 123 -9.85 -17.82 19.33
C GLN A 123 -10.34 -16.35 19.31
N CYS A 124 -9.57 -15.46 18.67
CA CYS A 124 -9.89 -14.02 18.56
C CYS A 124 -10.61 -13.67 17.25
N GLU A 125 -10.95 -14.64 16.40
CA GLU A 125 -11.42 -14.41 15.03
C GLU A 125 -12.62 -13.46 14.98
N GLU A 126 -13.62 -13.65 15.86
CA GLU A 126 -14.85 -12.87 15.86
C GLU A 126 -14.66 -11.39 16.22
N THR A 127 -13.69 -11.06 17.06
CA THR A 127 -13.44 -9.71 17.53
C THR A 127 -12.29 -9.02 16.81
N CYS A 128 -11.47 -9.77 16.07
CA CYS A 128 -10.29 -9.27 15.40
C CYS A 128 -10.64 -8.32 14.25
N LEU A 129 -10.02 -7.13 14.23
CA LEU A 129 -10.14 -6.18 13.12
C LEU A 129 -9.57 -6.73 11.81
N TYR A 130 -8.61 -7.64 11.89
CA TYR A 130 -7.91 -8.21 10.73
C TYR A 130 -8.41 -9.62 10.37
N SER A 131 -9.59 -10.04 10.86
CA SER A 131 -10.15 -11.35 10.58
C SER A 131 -10.24 -11.63 9.07
N ALA A 132 -9.60 -12.71 8.64
CA ALA A 132 -9.66 -13.15 7.25
C ALA A 132 -11.10 -13.57 6.85
N LYS A 133 -11.87 -14.10 7.78
CA LYS A 133 -13.28 -14.44 7.55
C LYS A 133 -14.09 -13.19 7.25
N LYS A 134 -14.02 -12.18 8.12
CA LYS A 134 -14.76 -10.91 7.94
C LYS A 134 -14.42 -10.22 6.63
N HIS A 135 -13.13 -10.11 6.30
CA HIS A 135 -12.70 -9.32 5.16
C HIS A 135 -12.79 -10.05 3.83
N TYR A 136 -12.62 -11.37 3.81
CA TYR A 136 -12.46 -12.10 2.56
C TYR A 136 -13.61 -13.03 2.22
N LEU A 137 -14.45 -13.37 3.20
CA LEU A 137 -15.63 -14.20 3.00
C LEU A 137 -16.92 -13.41 3.20
N ASP A 138 -17.02 -12.62 4.30
CA ASP A 138 -18.26 -11.93 4.67
C ASP A 138 -18.38 -10.55 3.98
N HIS A 139 -17.25 -9.91 3.63
CA HIS A 139 -17.20 -8.57 2.99
C HIS A 139 -16.38 -8.61 1.69
N PRO A 140 -16.98 -8.94 0.55
CA PRO A 140 -16.27 -9.13 -0.72
C PRO A 140 -15.60 -7.85 -1.25
N ASP A 141 -16.04 -6.67 -0.86
CA ASP A 141 -15.56 -5.35 -1.34
C ASP A 141 -14.37 -4.80 -0.57
N ARG A 142 -13.87 -5.50 0.45
CA ARG A 142 -12.71 -5.06 1.26
C ARG A 142 -11.39 -5.57 0.70
N TRP A 143 -11.11 -5.30 -0.58
CA TRP A 143 -9.93 -5.79 -1.29
C TRP A 143 -9.85 -7.33 -1.34
N ALA A 144 -10.98 -8.01 -1.17
CA ALA A 144 -11.07 -9.46 -1.13
C ALA A 144 -10.74 -10.14 -2.47
N PHE A 145 -10.68 -9.38 -3.56
CA PHE A 145 -10.30 -9.89 -4.88
C PHE A 145 -8.87 -10.43 -4.92
N TYR A 146 -7.92 -9.87 -4.16
CA TYR A 146 -6.55 -10.40 -4.06
C TYR A 146 -6.48 -11.85 -3.56
N VAL A 147 -7.48 -12.27 -2.78
CA VAL A 147 -7.53 -13.63 -2.25
C VAL A 147 -7.87 -14.65 -3.34
N TRP A 148 -8.62 -14.22 -4.37
CA TRP A 148 -8.92 -15.03 -5.55
C TRP A 148 -7.69 -15.32 -6.41
N ASP A 149 -6.70 -14.43 -6.43
CA ASP A 149 -5.46 -14.64 -7.18
C ASP A 149 -4.71 -15.92 -6.74
N CYS A 150 -4.89 -16.33 -5.48
CA CYS A 150 -4.34 -17.59 -4.99
C CYS A 150 -5.07 -18.85 -5.50
N LEU A 151 -6.17 -18.68 -6.22
CA LEU A 151 -7.03 -19.73 -6.75
C LEU A 151 -7.02 -19.77 -8.29
N GLU A 152 -6.09 -19.10 -8.94
CA GLU A 152 -6.01 -18.99 -10.41
C GLU A 152 -5.90 -20.34 -11.13
N ASN A 153 -5.43 -21.39 -10.43
CA ASN A 153 -5.31 -22.74 -10.95
C ASN A 153 -6.62 -23.57 -10.86
N ILE A 154 -7.67 -23.02 -10.26
CA ILE A 154 -8.97 -23.66 -10.12
C ILE A 154 -9.92 -23.05 -11.14
N GLU A 155 -10.45 -23.87 -12.03
CA GLU A 155 -11.44 -23.42 -13.01
C GLU A 155 -12.77 -23.09 -12.28
N ASN A 156 -13.25 -21.84 -12.42
CA ASN A 156 -14.46 -21.33 -11.79
C ASN A 156 -14.50 -21.53 -10.26
N PRO A 157 -13.53 -20.96 -9.49
CA PRO A 157 -13.43 -21.19 -8.06
C PRO A 157 -14.66 -20.67 -7.32
N THR A 158 -15.14 -21.45 -6.35
CA THR A 158 -16.29 -21.13 -5.51
C THR A 158 -15.88 -20.46 -4.19
N LEU A 159 -16.86 -19.90 -3.47
CA LEU A 159 -16.61 -19.35 -2.13
C LEU A 159 -16.12 -20.43 -1.15
N GLU A 160 -16.53 -21.68 -1.33
CA GLU A 160 -16.05 -22.79 -0.51
C GLU A 160 -14.58 -23.14 -0.82
N ASP A 161 -14.18 -23.07 -2.08
CA ASP A 161 -12.77 -23.23 -2.46
C ASP A 161 -11.91 -22.12 -1.85
N LYS A 162 -12.41 -20.88 -1.87
CA LYS A 162 -11.77 -19.74 -1.20
C LYS A 162 -11.65 -19.98 0.31
N ARG A 163 -12.70 -20.46 0.97
CA ARG A 163 -12.68 -20.81 2.40
C ARG A 163 -11.63 -21.89 2.69
N LYS A 164 -11.64 -22.97 1.93
CA LYS A 164 -10.65 -24.07 2.09
C LYS A 164 -9.23 -23.57 1.91
N SER A 165 -8.97 -22.76 0.90
CA SER A 165 -7.62 -22.19 0.67
C SER A 165 -7.16 -21.32 1.84
N LEU A 166 -8.02 -20.48 2.39
CA LEU A 166 -7.73 -19.67 3.57
C LEU A 166 -7.41 -20.50 4.82
N MET A 167 -7.96 -21.71 4.90
CA MET A 167 -7.67 -22.67 5.99
C MET A 167 -6.35 -23.42 5.78
N THR A 168 -5.84 -23.52 4.56
CA THR A 168 -4.67 -24.34 4.23
C THR A 168 -3.43 -23.49 3.92
N ASP A 169 -3.19 -23.16 2.68
CA ASP A 169 -1.94 -22.59 2.17
C ASP A 169 -2.03 -21.14 1.71
N ASN A 170 -3.23 -20.63 1.44
CA ASN A 170 -3.44 -19.25 1.04
C ASN A 170 -2.85 -18.27 2.06
N ILE A 171 -1.93 -17.42 1.60
CA ILE A 171 -1.21 -16.46 2.44
C ILE A 171 -2.15 -15.53 3.22
N HIS A 172 -3.31 -15.21 2.63
CA HIS A 172 -4.29 -14.30 3.24
C HIS A 172 -5.05 -14.90 4.43
N GLY A 173 -4.97 -16.23 4.64
CA GLY A 173 -5.52 -16.89 5.83
C GLY A 173 -4.66 -16.75 7.08
N ARG A 174 -3.39 -16.32 6.97
CA ARG A 174 -2.46 -16.20 8.09
C ARG A 174 -2.84 -15.09 9.06
N CYS A 175 -2.46 -15.25 10.31
CA CYS A 175 -2.53 -14.19 11.31
C CYS A 175 -1.58 -13.05 10.91
N VAL A 176 -2.02 -11.80 11.00
CA VAL A 176 -1.20 -10.64 10.62
C VAL A 176 0.05 -10.48 11.47
N TRP A 177 0.03 -10.90 12.73
CA TRP A 177 1.19 -10.90 13.63
C TRP A 177 2.15 -12.07 13.43
N ASP A 178 1.80 -13.05 12.60
CA ASP A 178 2.66 -14.18 12.22
C ASP A 178 3.13 -14.12 10.75
N CYS A 179 2.90 -13.01 10.08
CA CYS A 179 3.38 -12.80 8.73
C CYS A 179 4.84 -12.34 8.75
N GLU A 180 5.66 -12.91 7.87
CA GLU A 180 7.00 -12.40 7.58
C GLU A 180 6.88 -11.13 6.73
N HIS A 181 6.69 -9.99 7.36
CA HIS A 181 6.67 -8.71 6.68
C HIS A 181 7.82 -7.82 7.19
N THR A 182 8.29 -6.94 6.33
CA THR A 182 9.39 -6.01 6.60
C THR A 182 9.03 -4.57 6.26
N VAL A 183 7.85 -4.35 5.68
CA VAL A 183 7.36 -3.01 5.35
C VAL A 183 6.90 -2.27 6.60
N VAL A 184 7.13 -0.99 6.62
CA VAL A 184 6.67 -0.11 7.70
C VAL A 184 5.13 -0.01 7.69
N ASP A 185 4.50 0.10 8.85
CA ASP A 185 3.07 0.35 8.99
C ASP A 185 2.75 1.84 9.24
N HIS A 186 3.75 2.63 9.56
CA HIS A 186 3.67 4.09 9.63
C HIS A 186 4.99 4.71 9.20
N GLN A 187 4.92 5.88 8.55
CA GLN A 187 6.09 6.58 8.04
C GLN A 187 5.81 8.07 7.92
N SER A 188 6.81 8.89 8.24
CA SER A 188 6.82 10.32 7.97
C SER A 188 7.98 10.65 7.02
N VAL A 189 7.71 11.52 6.06
CA VAL A 189 8.71 11.99 5.10
C VAL A 189 8.73 13.51 5.13
N LEU A 190 9.92 14.10 5.20
CA LEU A 190 10.14 15.53 5.13
C LEU A 190 10.99 15.83 3.90
N MET A 191 10.58 16.82 3.13
CA MET A 191 11.31 17.32 1.96
C MET A 191 11.63 18.79 2.09
N ASN A 192 12.84 19.17 1.69
CA ASN A 192 13.26 20.57 1.53
C ASN A 192 13.59 20.81 0.05
N PHE A 193 12.92 21.78 -0.56
CA PHE A 193 13.07 22.13 -1.97
C PHE A 193 14.15 23.21 -2.21
N ALA A 194 14.54 23.35 -3.47
CA ALA A 194 15.62 24.28 -3.87
C ALA A 194 15.29 25.76 -3.62
N ASP A 195 14.04 26.12 -3.58
CA ASP A 195 13.52 27.47 -3.29
C ASP A 195 13.22 27.72 -1.81
N GLY A 196 13.48 26.74 -0.94
CA GLY A 196 13.19 26.83 0.49
C GLY A 196 11.80 26.35 0.91
N ALA A 197 10.93 25.96 -0.03
CA ALA A 197 9.66 25.35 0.30
C ALA A 197 9.87 23.96 0.92
N THR A 198 8.84 23.47 1.65
CA THR A 198 8.87 22.17 2.34
C THR A 198 7.65 21.31 2.00
N ALA A 199 7.79 20.00 2.17
CA ALA A 199 6.69 19.07 2.13
C ALA A 199 6.85 17.99 3.21
#